data_fc1d9d334524c0293f23a45f61764cd4
#
_entry.id   fc1d9d334524c0293f23a45f61764cd4
#
_cell.length_a   1.000
_cell.length_b   1.000
_cell.length_c   1.000
_cell.angle_alpha   90.00
_cell.angle_beta   90.00
_cell.angle_gamma   90.00
#
_symmetry.space_group_name_H-M   'P 1'
#
loop_
_entity.id
_entity.type
_entity.pdbx_description
1 polymer ?
#
loop_
_entity_poly.entity_id
_entity_poly.type
_entity_poly.pdbx_seq_one_letter_code
_entity_poly.pdbx_strand_id
1 'polypeptide(L)'
;TPSAGGMFKREWWKRWTAMPSGLTDFIQSWDCTFKDKDTSDFVVGQVWARKGPNRYLLDQVRGRMSFTETLDAMRGLSAKWPQTTRKLVEDKANGTAVIEVLRKEISGIIPVEPFGGKIVRAHATTAVAEAGNVYIPAANIAPWVHDFVEEMAAFPSGAHDDQVDCYSQANAYYNDNTFDISALIS
;
A
#
# COMPACT_ATOMS: atom_id res chain seq x y z
N THR A 1 -24.04 -3.99 12.80
CA THR A 1 -24.10 -2.54 12.85
C THR A 1 -22.85 -2.00 12.20
N PRO A 2 -22.98 -1.19 11.18
CA PRO A 2 -21.79 -0.54 10.66
C PRO A 2 -21.12 0.15 11.84
N SER A 3 -19.86 -0.12 12.00
CA SER A 3 -19.09 0.57 13.00
C SER A 3 -19.15 2.07 12.69
N ALA A 4 -20.07 2.75 13.35
CA ALA A 4 -20.17 4.21 13.32
C ALA A 4 -18.86 4.88 13.79
N GLY A 5 -17.82 4.09 14.00
CA GLY A 5 -16.53 4.52 14.51
C GLY A 5 -15.33 3.95 13.75
N GLY A 6 -15.51 3.48 12.52
CA GLY A 6 -14.38 3.10 11.67
C GLY A 6 -13.44 4.28 11.43
N MET A 7 -12.13 4.02 11.44
CA MET A 7 -11.12 5.07 11.31
C MET A 7 -11.14 5.72 9.92
N PHE A 8 -11.46 4.94 8.89
CA PHE A 8 -11.54 5.41 7.50
C PHE A 8 -12.98 5.29 7.02
N LYS A 9 -13.52 6.39 6.50
CA LYS A 9 -14.90 6.40 6.01
C LYS A 9 -14.96 6.09 4.53
N ARG A 10 -15.98 5.32 4.12
CA ARG A 10 -16.16 4.90 2.72
C ARG A 10 -16.26 6.08 1.75
N GLU A 11 -16.88 7.16 2.16
CA GLU A 11 -17.07 8.36 1.34
C GLU A 11 -15.82 9.20 1.11
N TRP A 12 -14.72 8.94 1.82
CA TRP A 12 -13.47 9.70 1.66
C TRP A 12 -12.74 9.37 0.36
N TRP A 13 -12.89 8.15 -0.16
CA TRP A 13 -12.15 7.67 -1.32
C TRP A 13 -12.66 8.28 -2.61
N LYS A 14 -11.78 8.92 -3.35
CA LYS A 14 -12.03 9.35 -4.73
C LYS A 14 -11.74 8.21 -5.67
N ARG A 15 -12.31 8.23 -6.87
CA ARG A 15 -12.15 7.16 -7.85
C ARG A 15 -11.51 7.69 -9.12
N TRP A 16 -10.54 6.92 -9.65
CA TRP A 16 -10.04 7.17 -10.99
C TRP A 16 -10.59 6.10 -11.94
N THR A 17 -10.88 6.50 -13.19
CA THR A 17 -11.45 5.64 -14.23
C THR A 17 -10.51 5.43 -15.40
N ALA A 18 -9.51 6.28 -15.53
CA ALA A 18 -8.43 6.17 -16.50
C ALA A 18 -7.12 6.53 -15.81
N MET A 19 -6.02 5.94 -16.24
CA MET A 19 -4.71 6.22 -15.66
C MET A 19 -4.42 7.72 -15.77
N PRO A 20 -4.25 8.42 -14.65
CA PRO A 20 -3.96 9.85 -14.69
C PRO A 20 -2.62 10.14 -15.34
N SER A 21 -2.56 11.25 -16.08
CA SER A 21 -1.30 11.75 -16.64
C SER A 21 -0.53 12.55 -15.60
N GLY A 22 0.79 12.62 -15.75
CA GLY A 22 1.63 13.43 -14.88
C GLY A 22 1.87 12.85 -13.49
N LEU A 23 1.68 11.54 -13.32
CA LEU A 23 2.02 10.86 -12.07
C LEU A 23 3.52 10.79 -11.88
N THR A 24 3.96 10.99 -10.64
CA THR A 24 5.36 10.93 -10.22
C THR A 24 5.50 10.08 -8.97
N ASP A 25 6.75 9.84 -8.57
CA ASP A 25 7.10 9.13 -7.33
C ASP A 25 6.34 7.82 -7.16
N PHE A 26 6.47 6.94 -8.15
CA PHE A 26 5.89 5.60 -8.13
C PHE A 26 6.63 4.74 -7.12
N ILE A 27 5.87 4.16 -6.19
CA ILE A 27 6.41 3.28 -5.15
C ILE A 27 5.58 2.01 -5.05
N GLN A 28 6.16 0.98 -4.46
CA GLN A 28 5.42 -0.18 -3.95
C GLN A 28 5.45 -0.16 -2.43
N SER A 29 4.40 -0.68 -1.82
CA SER A 29 4.31 -0.87 -0.38
C SER A 29 3.88 -2.30 -0.10
N TRP A 30 4.66 -3.02 0.69
CA TRP A 30 4.48 -4.44 0.94
C TRP A 30 4.33 -4.76 2.42
N ASP A 31 3.33 -5.58 2.72
CA ASP A 31 3.18 -6.29 3.98
C ASP A 31 3.32 -7.79 3.68
N CYS A 32 4.42 -8.38 4.15
CA CYS A 32 4.77 -9.77 3.88
C CYS A 32 4.46 -10.69 5.08
N THR A 33 3.38 -10.42 5.79
CA THR A 33 2.98 -11.24 6.92
C THR A 33 2.43 -12.57 6.44
N PHE A 34 3.30 -13.54 6.23
CA PHE A 34 2.87 -14.92 5.99
C PHE A 34 3.15 -15.75 7.24
N LYS A 35 2.16 -16.49 7.69
CA LYS A 35 2.29 -17.48 8.77
C LYS A 35 2.08 -18.87 8.21
N ASP A 36 2.67 -19.86 8.89
CA ASP A 36 2.53 -21.26 8.51
C ASP A 36 1.06 -21.70 8.43
N LYS A 37 0.71 -22.21 7.31
CA LYS A 37 -0.37 -23.11 6.87
C LYS A 37 -1.85 -22.83 7.22
N ASP A 38 -2.21 -22.20 8.33
CA ASP A 38 -3.63 -22.16 8.76
C ASP A 38 -4.11 -20.78 9.22
N THR A 39 -3.39 -19.72 8.92
CA THR A 39 -3.78 -18.37 9.31
C THR A 39 -4.43 -17.60 8.20
N SER A 40 -5.37 -16.75 8.59
CA SER A 40 -6.15 -15.89 7.74
C SER A 40 -5.40 -14.68 7.17
N ASP A 41 -4.08 -14.60 7.38
CA ASP A 41 -3.31 -13.43 7.00
C ASP A 41 -2.94 -13.44 5.52
N PHE A 42 -2.98 -12.26 4.91
CA PHE A 42 -2.68 -12.07 3.51
C PHE A 42 -1.36 -11.33 3.36
N VAL A 43 -0.60 -11.73 2.35
CA VAL A 43 0.47 -10.89 1.80
C VAL A 43 -0.19 -9.87 0.88
N VAL A 44 0.19 -8.62 1.02
CA VAL A 44 -0.32 -7.53 0.20
C VAL A 44 0.84 -6.71 -0.34
N GLY A 45 0.76 -6.38 -1.63
CA GLY A 45 1.65 -5.43 -2.28
C GLY A 45 0.83 -4.41 -3.06
N GLN A 46 1.07 -3.14 -2.82
CA GLN A 46 0.36 -2.03 -3.46
C GLN A 46 1.31 -1.17 -4.28
N VAL A 47 0.82 -0.68 -5.41
CA VAL A 47 1.52 0.32 -6.24
C VAL A 47 0.83 1.65 -6.06
N TRP A 48 1.62 2.65 -5.71
CA TRP A 48 1.16 4.02 -5.49
C TRP A 48 1.94 4.99 -6.35
N ALA A 49 1.32 6.10 -6.69
CA ALA A 49 1.98 7.26 -7.29
C ALA A 49 1.30 8.53 -6.80
N ARG A 50 1.91 9.68 -7.04
CA ARG A 50 1.31 10.95 -6.65
C ARG A 50 1.33 11.98 -7.77
N LYS A 51 0.44 12.95 -7.64
CA LYS A 51 0.37 14.13 -8.51
C LYS A 51 -0.06 15.32 -7.66
N GLY A 52 0.86 16.25 -7.42
CA GLY A 52 0.61 17.33 -6.47
C GLY A 52 0.26 16.77 -5.07
N PRO A 53 -0.84 17.23 -4.46
CA PRO A 53 -1.28 16.72 -3.16
C PRO A 53 -1.97 15.35 -3.24
N ASN A 54 -2.29 14.89 -4.43
CA ASN A 54 -3.10 13.69 -4.64
C ASN A 54 -2.24 12.42 -4.70
N ARG A 55 -2.76 11.35 -4.13
CA ARG A 55 -2.11 10.03 -4.07
C ARG A 55 -3.04 9.02 -4.72
N TYR A 56 -2.48 8.17 -5.57
CA TYR A 56 -3.23 7.24 -6.40
C TYR A 56 -2.79 5.82 -6.11
N LEU A 57 -3.73 5.00 -5.65
CA LEU A 57 -3.55 3.55 -5.60
C LEU A 57 -3.78 3.02 -7.02
N LEU A 58 -2.74 2.50 -7.64
CA LEU A 58 -2.77 2.10 -9.05
C LEU A 58 -3.02 0.62 -9.25
N ASP A 59 -2.45 -0.21 -8.38
CA ASP A 59 -2.53 -1.66 -8.50
C ASP A 59 -2.33 -2.31 -7.13
N GLN A 60 -2.78 -3.57 -7.02
CA GLN A 60 -2.60 -4.34 -5.80
C GLN A 60 -2.51 -5.83 -6.14
N VAL A 61 -1.63 -6.52 -5.46
CA VAL A 61 -1.67 -7.99 -5.34
C VAL A 61 -1.98 -8.34 -3.89
N ARG A 62 -2.80 -9.35 -3.69
CA ARG A 62 -3.22 -9.80 -2.36
C ARG A 62 -3.53 -11.28 -2.41
N GLY A 63 -2.98 -12.02 -1.50
CA GLY A 63 -3.25 -13.46 -1.43
C GLY A 63 -2.60 -14.10 -0.21
N ARG A 64 -3.02 -15.31 0.08
CA ARG A 64 -2.33 -16.16 1.03
C ARG A 64 -1.17 -16.79 0.30
N MET A 65 0.03 -16.33 0.60
CA MET A 65 1.24 -16.67 -0.14
C MET A 65 2.27 -17.30 0.78
N SER A 66 2.93 -18.34 0.27
CA SER A 66 4.17 -18.84 0.85
C SER A 66 5.30 -17.85 0.64
N PHE A 67 6.46 -18.11 1.24
CA PHE A 67 7.67 -17.32 1.01
C PHE A 67 8.03 -17.23 -0.48
N THR A 68 8.08 -18.36 -1.17
CA THR A 68 8.41 -18.42 -2.60
C THR A 68 7.39 -17.67 -3.46
N GLU A 69 6.10 -17.84 -3.17
CA GLU A 69 5.03 -17.13 -3.86
C GLU A 69 5.11 -15.61 -3.62
N THR A 70 5.50 -15.19 -2.43
CA THR A 70 5.72 -13.77 -2.11
C THR A 70 6.88 -13.19 -2.93
N LEU A 71 7.99 -13.91 -3.04
CA LEU A 71 9.11 -13.50 -3.89
C LEU A 71 8.67 -13.33 -5.35
N ASP A 72 7.92 -14.29 -5.86
CA ASP A 72 7.42 -14.25 -7.24
C ASP A 72 6.41 -13.11 -7.45
N ALA A 73 5.56 -12.84 -6.46
CA ALA A 73 4.62 -11.73 -6.52
C ALA A 73 5.34 -10.38 -6.60
N MET A 74 6.40 -10.18 -5.82
CA MET A 74 7.18 -8.95 -5.84
C MET A 74 7.96 -8.80 -7.16
N ARG A 75 8.52 -9.89 -7.69
CA ARG A 75 9.16 -9.89 -9.01
C ARG A 75 8.15 -9.51 -10.11
N GLY A 76 6.95 -10.10 -10.06
CA GLY A 76 5.90 -9.86 -11.03
C GLY A 76 5.38 -8.43 -10.99
N LEU A 77 5.12 -7.88 -9.79
CA LEU A 77 4.64 -6.52 -9.64
C LEU A 77 5.70 -5.50 -10.07
N SER A 78 6.97 -5.78 -9.79
CA SER A 78 8.09 -4.93 -10.21
C SER A 78 8.30 -4.95 -11.71
N ALA A 79 8.10 -6.09 -12.37
CA ALA A 79 8.13 -6.19 -13.83
C ALA A 79 6.95 -5.46 -14.49
N LYS A 80 5.77 -5.55 -13.90
CA LYS A 80 4.56 -4.86 -14.39
C LYS A 80 4.66 -3.35 -14.23
N TRP A 81 5.31 -2.90 -13.17
CA TRP A 81 5.45 -1.48 -12.83
C TRP A 81 6.92 -1.07 -12.74
N PRO A 82 7.64 -1.05 -13.88
CA PRO A 82 9.08 -0.74 -13.88
C PRO A 82 9.40 0.69 -13.44
N GLN A 83 8.42 1.60 -13.45
CA GLN A 83 8.58 2.96 -12.97
C GLN A 83 8.59 3.08 -11.45
N THR A 84 8.30 2.00 -10.72
CA THR A 84 8.40 2.00 -9.25
C THR A 84 9.87 1.96 -8.83
N THR A 85 10.39 3.10 -8.39
CA THR A 85 11.80 3.26 -8.02
C THR A 85 12.08 2.82 -6.59
N ARG A 86 11.06 2.81 -5.74
CA ARG A 86 11.17 2.40 -4.33
C ARG A 86 10.13 1.34 -4.01
N LYS A 87 10.57 0.29 -3.34
CA LYS A 87 9.71 -0.80 -2.85
C LYS A 87 9.86 -0.84 -1.32
N LEU A 88 8.89 -0.27 -0.64
CA LEU A 88 8.85 -0.24 0.82
C LEU A 88 8.42 -1.61 1.32
N VAL A 89 9.23 -2.23 2.15
CA VAL A 89 8.94 -3.53 2.75
C VAL A 89 9.10 -3.42 4.26
N GLU A 90 8.07 -3.73 5.01
CA GLU A 90 8.15 -3.74 6.47
C GLU A 90 9.23 -4.71 6.91
N ASP A 91 10.26 -4.20 7.59
CA ASP A 91 11.40 -4.99 8.07
C ASP A 91 11.08 -5.61 9.43
N LYS A 92 10.19 -6.58 9.40
CA LYS A 92 9.73 -7.31 10.58
C LYS A 92 9.38 -8.73 10.19
N ALA A 93 9.82 -9.69 11.00
CA ALA A 93 9.51 -11.11 10.80
C ALA A 93 9.81 -11.56 9.35
N ASN A 94 8.78 -11.92 8.60
CA ASN A 94 8.91 -12.47 7.24
C ASN A 94 9.42 -11.46 6.22
N GLY A 95 9.15 -10.18 6.42
CA GLY A 95 9.65 -9.12 5.54
C GLY A 95 11.17 -9.04 5.51
N THR A 96 11.83 -9.30 6.63
CA THR A 96 13.29 -9.34 6.72
C THR A 96 13.87 -10.38 5.77
N ALA A 97 13.30 -11.58 5.72
CA ALA A 97 13.75 -12.65 4.84
C ALA A 97 13.54 -12.32 3.36
N VAL A 98 12.40 -11.69 3.02
CA VAL A 98 12.10 -11.23 1.66
C VAL A 98 13.13 -10.17 1.21
N ILE A 99 13.42 -9.21 2.08
CA ILE A 99 14.41 -8.15 1.82
C ILE A 99 15.79 -8.75 1.53
N GLU A 100 16.24 -9.68 2.35
CA GLU A 100 17.56 -10.31 2.18
C GLU A 100 17.73 -10.99 0.83
N VAL A 101 16.69 -11.67 0.37
CA VAL A 101 16.75 -12.36 -0.92
C VAL A 101 16.65 -11.39 -2.09
N LEU A 102 15.64 -10.51 -2.07
CA LEU A 102 15.29 -9.71 -3.25
C LEU A 102 16.15 -8.47 -3.43
N ARG A 103 16.80 -7.95 -2.39
CA ARG A 103 17.64 -6.76 -2.54
C ARG A 103 18.84 -6.97 -3.50
N LYS A 104 19.19 -8.22 -3.75
CA LYS A 104 20.25 -8.59 -4.70
C LYS A 104 19.77 -8.70 -6.14
N GLU A 105 18.44 -8.77 -6.34
CA GLU A 105 17.82 -8.97 -7.65
C GLU A 105 17.03 -7.75 -8.12
N ILE A 106 16.35 -7.07 -7.19
CA ILE A 106 15.43 -5.97 -7.46
C ILE A 106 16.01 -4.70 -6.86
N SER A 107 16.14 -3.66 -7.69
CA SER A 107 16.61 -2.36 -7.23
C SER A 107 15.54 -1.63 -6.42
N GLY A 108 15.98 -0.79 -5.49
CA GLY A 108 15.09 0.12 -4.78
C GLY A 108 14.30 -0.48 -3.62
N ILE A 109 14.65 -1.66 -3.14
CA ILE A 109 14.06 -2.23 -1.93
C ILE A 109 14.51 -1.41 -0.73
N ILE A 110 13.54 -0.87 0.01
CA ILE A 110 13.76 -0.06 1.20
C ILE A 110 13.13 -0.76 2.39
N PRO A 111 13.95 -1.24 3.33
CA PRO A 111 13.43 -1.75 4.60
C PRO A 111 12.77 -0.62 5.37
N VAL A 112 11.56 -0.86 5.88
CA VAL A 112 10.84 0.10 6.71
C VAL A 112 10.65 -0.51 8.09
N GLU A 113 11.22 0.13 9.09
CA GLU A 113 11.00 -0.24 10.47
C GLU A 113 9.71 0.42 10.96
N PRO A 114 8.69 -0.35 11.37
CA PRO A 114 7.43 0.24 11.78
C PRO A 114 7.62 1.02 13.11
N PHE A 115 7.14 2.25 13.11
CA PHE A 115 7.19 3.12 14.29
C PHE A 115 5.81 3.20 14.95
N GLY A 116 5.73 2.81 16.20
CA GLY A 116 4.48 2.80 16.96
C GLY A 116 3.55 1.65 16.59
N GLY A 117 2.37 1.60 17.17
CA GLY A 117 1.35 0.60 16.89
C GLY A 117 0.60 0.85 15.58
N LYS A 118 -0.10 -0.17 15.10
CA LYS A 118 -0.88 -0.11 13.86
C LYS A 118 -1.91 1.02 13.85
N ILE A 119 -2.62 1.21 14.97
CA ILE A 119 -3.64 2.27 15.09
C ILE A 119 -3.01 3.65 14.96
N VAL A 120 -1.88 3.89 15.60
CA VAL A 120 -1.16 5.17 15.52
C VAL A 120 -0.69 5.45 14.11
N ARG A 121 -0.10 4.44 13.44
CA ARG A 121 0.36 4.58 12.06
C ARG A 121 -0.79 4.87 11.09
N ALA A 122 -1.89 4.13 11.21
CA ALA A 122 -3.05 4.36 10.37
C ALA A 122 -3.69 5.73 10.63
N HIS A 123 -3.82 6.13 11.88
CA HIS A 123 -4.39 7.43 12.26
C HIS A 123 -3.61 8.59 11.63
N ALA A 124 -2.29 8.49 11.54
CA ALA A 124 -1.45 9.51 10.92
C ALA A 124 -1.74 9.73 9.41
N THR A 125 -2.44 8.81 8.77
CA THR A 125 -2.77 8.84 7.34
C THR A 125 -4.26 9.12 7.07
N THR A 126 -5.06 9.40 8.09
CA THR A 126 -6.49 9.68 7.92
C THR A 126 -6.75 11.04 7.28
N ALA A 127 -5.96 12.04 7.63
CA ALA A 127 -6.19 13.42 7.18
C ALA A 127 -6.14 13.55 5.65
N VAL A 128 -5.20 12.88 4.99
CA VAL A 128 -5.06 12.94 3.53
C VAL A 128 -6.25 12.28 2.82
N ALA A 129 -6.79 11.21 3.39
CA ALA A 129 -7.98 10.54 2.87
C ALA A 129 -9.24 11.38 3.10
N GLU A 130 -9.42 11.90 4.31
CA GLU A 130 -10.55 12.78 4.65
C GLU A 130 -10.59 14.03 3.79
N ALA A 131 -9.44 14.60 3.48
CA ALA A 131 -9.33 15.77 2.60
C ALA A 131 -9.71 15.48 1.13
N GLY A 132 -9.95 14.22 0.76
CA GLY A 132 -10.28 13.82 -0.60
C GLY A 132 -9.08 13.72 -1.53
N ASN A 133 -7.88 13.54 -0.99
CA ASN A 133 -6.64 13.51 -1.76
C ASN A 133 -6.17 12.08 -2.07
N VAL A 134 -6.95 11.06 -1.73
CA VAL A 134 -6.62 9.67 -2.04
C VAL A 134 -7.59 9.15 -3.09
N TYR A 135 -7.02 8.72 -4.21
CA TYR A 135 -7.73 8.15 -5.35
C TYR A 135 -7.45 6.66 -5.43
N ILE A 136 -8.51 5.88 -5.55
CA ILE A 136 -8.45 4.45 -5.75
C ILE A 136 -9.15 4.10 -7.07
N PRO A 137 -8.87 2.95 -7.68
CA PRO A 137 -9.52 2.63 -8.94
C PRO A 137 -11.03 2.45 -8.79
N ALA A 138 -11.77 2.77 -9.84
CA ALA A 138 -13.18 2.43 -9.91
C ALA A 138 -13.35 0.89 -9.93
N ALA A 139 -14.48 0.40 -9.41
CA ALA A 139 -14.71 -1.03 -9.24
C ALA A 139 -14.70 -1.82 -10.56
N ASN A 140 -15.08 -1.18 -11.68
CA ASN A 140 -15.05 -1.82 -13.00
C ASN A 140 -13.62 -1.95 -13.55
N ILE A 141 -12.66 -1.18 -13.03
CA ILE A 141 -11.23 -1.26 -13.39
C ILE A 141 -10.54 -2.31 -12.54
N ALA A 142 -10.82 -2.32 -11.25
CA ALA A 142 -10.17 -3.19 -10.28
C ALA A 142 -11.19 -3.77 -9.30
N PRO A 143 -11.72 -4.98 -9.56
CA PRO A 143 -12.72 -5.59 -8.68
C PRO A 143 -12.26 -5.76 -7.23
N TRP A 144 -10.96 -5.90 -6.98
CA TRP A 144 -10.40 -6.02 -5.63
C TRP A 144 -10.59 -4.77 -4.77
N VAL A 145 -10.92 -3.64 -5.37
CA VAL A 145 -11.06 -2.37 -4.64
C VAL A 145 -12.19 -2.39 -3.61
N HIS A 146 -13.21 -3.21 -3.85
CA HIS A 146 -14.31 -3.39 -2.89
C HIS A 146 -13.79 -3.90 -1.55
N ASP A 147 -12.96 -4.94 -1.56
CA ASP A 147 -12.38 -5.50 -0.35
C ASP A 147 -11.44 -4.51 0.35
N PHE A 148 -10.71 -3.70 -0.42
CA PHE A 148 -9.90 -2.62 0.13
C PHE A 148 -10.77 -1.63 0.93
N VAL A 149 -11.84 -1.13 0.34
CA VAL A 149 -12.73 -0.15 0.99
C VAL A 149 -13.36 -0.75 2.25
N GLU A 150 -13.80 -2.00 2.21
CA GLU A 150 -14.41 -2.67 3.35
C GLU A 150 -13.42 -2.93 4.48
N GLU A 151 -12.19 -3.34 4.17
CA GLU A 151 -11.14 -3.51 5.19
C GLU A 151 -10.81 -2.17 5.86
N MET A 152 -10.63 -1.11 5.08
CA MET A 152 -10.36 0.22 5.61
C MET A 152 -11.50 0.70 6.52
N ALA A 153 -12.76 0.50 6.10
CA ALA A 153 -13.93 0.90 6.88
C ALA A 153 -14.09 0.13 8.19
N ALA A 154 -13.70 -1.15 8.21
CA ALA A 154 -13.78 -1.99 9.40
C ALA A 154 -12.65 -1.75 10.40
N PHE A 155 -11.53 -1.21 9.94
CA PHE A 155 -10.35 -1.00 10.80
C PHE A 155 -10.67 -0.05 11.97
N PRO A 156 -10.26 -0.32 13.23
CA PRO A 156 -9.34 -1.38 13.64
C PRO A 156 -10.00 -2.70 14.06
N SER A 157 -11.30 -2.84 13.94
CA SER A 157 -12.06 -3.98 14.48
C SER A 157 -12.27 -5.12 13.47
N GLY A 158 -11.85 -4.97 12.22
CA GLY A 158 -12.02 -5.97 11.17
C GLY A 158 -11.14 -7.20 11.36
N ALA A 159 -11.49 -8.26 10.62
CA ALA A 159 -10.76 -9.52 10.64
C ALA A 159 -9.36 -9.42 10.01
N HIS A 160 -9.17 -8.48 9.10
CA HIS A 160 -7.92 -8.27 8.35
C HIS A 160 -7.51 -6.80 8.39
N ASP A 161 -6.20 -6.55 8.39
CA ASP A 161 -5.63 -5.21 8.39
C ASP A 161 -4.40 -5.07 7.45
N ASP A 162 -4.14 -6.08 6.63
CA ASP A 162 -2.95 -6.13 5.77
C ASP A 162 -2.96 -5.03 4.70
N GLN A 163 -4.11 -4.72 4.14
CA GLN A 163 -4.27 -3.62 3.19
C GLN A 163 -4.14 -2.26 3.88
N VAL A 164 -4.63 -2.15 5.11
CA VAL A 164 -4.46 -0.94 5.93
C VAL A 164 -2.99 -0.70 6.22
N ASP A 165 -2.23 -1.74 6.55
CA ASP A 165 -0.80 -1.63 6.82
C ASP A 165 -0.02 -1.16 5.58
N CYS A 166 -0.32 -1.69 4.40
CA CYS A 166 0.28 -1.23 3.15
C CYS A 166 -0.08 0.22 2.83
N TYR A 167 -1.35 0.60 2.99
CA TYR A 167 -1.81 1.97 2.83
C TYR A 167 -1.09 2.93 3.77
N SER A 168 -1.01 2.57 5.04
CA SER A 168 -0.38 3.40 6.07
C SER A 168 1.10 3.61 5.79
N GLN A 169 1.81 2.54 5.39
CA GLN A 169 3.23 2.60 5.05
C GLN A 169 3.49 3.51 3.84
N ALA A 170 2.72 3.36 2.78
CA ALA A 170 2.86 4.18 1.57
C ALA A 170 2.56 5.66 1.86
N ASN A 171 1.50 5.93 2.59
CA ASN A 171 1.07 7.30 2.86
C ASN A 171 1.92 8.00 3.92
N ALA A 172 2.51 7.25 4.86
CA ALA A 172 3.55 7.78 5.75
C ALA A 172 4.79 8.21 4.94
N TYR A 173 5.22 7.40 3.99
CA TYR A 173 6.32 7.77 3.09
C TYR A 173 6.01 9.08 2.35
N TYR A 174 4.82 9.23 1.79
CA TYR A 174 4.44 10.46 1.10
C TYR A 174 4.31 11.66 2.04
N ASN A 175 3.85 11.46 3.28
CA ASN A 175 3.81 12.52 4.28
C ASN A 175 5.20 13.04 4.62
N ASP A 176 6.20 12.15 4.71
CA ASP A 176 7.58 12.49 5.03
C ASP A 176 8.32 13.08 3.83
N ASN A 177 7.87 12.80 2.60
CA ASN A 177 8.48 13.22 1.35
C ASN A 177 7.53 14.14 0.59
N THR A 178 7.13 15.26 1.21
CA THR A 178 6.16 16.21 0.67
C THR A 178 6.67 16.98 -0.54
N PHE A 179 7.98 17.07 -0.75
CA PHE A 179 8.59 17.71 -1.92
C PHE A 179 8.94 16.68 -2.97
N ASP A 180 8.28 16.78 -4.11
CA ASP A 180 8.72 16.10 -5.31
C ASP A 180 9.74 16.97 -6.02
N ILE A 181 11.01 16.62 -5.85
CA ILE A 181 12.13 17.36 -6.47
C ILE A 181 12.04 17.31 -8.00
N SER A 182 11.38 16.30 -8.58
CA SER A 182 11.20 16.23 -10.03
C SER A 182 10.38 17.39 -10.58
N ALA A 183 9.47 17.97 -9.80
CA ALA A 183 8.72 19.15 -10.17
C ALA A 183 9.58 20.42 -10.19
N LEU A 184 10.74 20.42 -9.54
CA LEU A 184 11.67 21.56 -9.51
C LEU A 184 12.72 21.50 -10.63
N ILE A 185 12.82 20.38 -11.32
CA ILE A 185 13.84 20.13 -12.35
C ILE A 185 13.26 20.18 -13.77
N SER A 186 11.93 20.25 -13.88
CA SER A 186 11.24 20.35 -15.16
C SER A 186 11.18 21.78 -15.67
#